data_88d269d697881668728570f6e0fba2ab
#
_entry.id   88d269d697881668728570f6e0fba2ab
#
_cell.length_a   1.000
_cell.length_b   1.000
_cell.length_c   1.000
_cell.angle_alpha   90.00
_cell.angle_beta   90.00
_cell.angle_gamma   90.00
#
_symmetry.space_group_name_H-M   'P 1'
#
loop_
_entity.id
_entity.type
_entity.pdbx_description
1 polymer ?
#
loop_
_entity_poly.entity_id
_entity_poly.type
_entity_poly.pdbx_seq_one_letter_code
_entity_poly.pdbx_strand_id
1 'polypeptide(L)'
;MLLDVQTKTKSENVDWLARAEAVAAEIAAQAPCHDAEESFVFDAYERLKAEGFFSALVPAQLGGGGADLADICGVVRRLGAVCGSTALAFSMHSHLVAVAAWRWRVQQAPTEGLLKRVAAENLVLVSSGGSDWLSSGGDAVKVEGGFKYEYDGRVMR
;
A
#
# COMPACT_ATOMS: atom_id res chain seq x y z
N MET A 1 10.44 -25.17 20.38
CA MET A 1 11.09 -23.89 20.09
C MET A 1 9.99 -22.84 20.12
N LEU A 2 9.79 -22.24 21.30
CA LEU A 2 8.76 -21.21 21.53
C LEU A 2 9.24 -19.93 20.83
N LEU A 3 8.45 -19.43 19.89
CA LEU A 3 8.65 -18.12 19.30
C LEU A 3 8.45 -17.07 20.40
N ASP A 4 9.53 -16.42 20.77
CA ASP A 4 9.53 -15.28 21.68
C ASP A 4 8.78 -14.13 20.99
N VAL A 5 7.52 -13.95 21.39
CA VAL A 5 6.70 -12.82 20.95
C VAL A 5 7.24 -11.58 21.68
N GLN A 6 8.25 -10.97 21.09
CA GLN A 6 8.78 -9.70 21.58
C GLN A 6 7.64 -8.70 21.70
N THR A 7 7.41 -8.29 22.93
CA THR A 7 6.47 -7.25 23.35
C THR A 7 6.64 -6.00 22.49
N LYS A 8 5.59 -5.71 21.74
CA LYS A 8 5.40 -4.54 20.92
C LYS A 8 5.60 -3.28 21.80
N THR A 9 6.69 -2.54 21.62
CA THR A 9 6.74 -1.15 22.06
C THR A 9 5.71 -0.39 21.22
N LYS A 10 4.59 -0.06 21.86
CA LYS A 10 3.48 0.66 21.27
C LYS A 10 3.98 2.07 20.93
N SER A 11 4.31 2.34 19.67
CA SER A 11 4.36 3.69 19.12
C SER A 11 3.06 4.41 19.48
N GLU A 12 3.10 5.72 19.66
CA GLU A 12 1.91 6.52 19.94
C GLU A 12 0.75 6.02 19.09
N ASN A 13 -0.34 5.65 19.75
CA ASN A 13 -1.37 4.79 19.21
C ASN A 13 -2.18 5.53 18.15
N VAL A 14 -1.71 5.52 16.90
CA VAL A 14 -2.48 6.03 15.77
C VAL A 14 -3.71 5.13 15.61
N ASP A 15 -4.88 5.69 15.77
CA ASP A 15 -6.14 5.00 15.47
C ASP A 15 -6.36 5.00 13.94
N TRP A 16 -5.80 3.97 13.29
CA TRP A 16 -5.90 3.82 11.85
C TRP A 16 -7.33 3.64 11.37
N LEU A 17 -8.19 3.03 12.19
CA LEU A 17 -9.59 2.84 11.84
C LEU A 17 -10.37 4.16 11.89
N ALA A 18 -10.17 4.97 12.93
CA ALA A 18 -10.79 6.29 13.01
C ALA A 18 -10.37 7.20 11.84
N ARG A 19 -9.07 7.17 11.45
CA ARG A 19 -8.62 7.87 10.24
C ARG A 19 -9.30 7.35 8.98
N ALA A 20 -9.43 6.03 8.84
CA ALA A 20 -10.11 5.43 7.70
C ALA A 20 -11.59 5.80 7.63
N GLU A 21 -12.27 5.95 8.76
CA GLU A 21 -13.66 6.43 8.80
C GLU A 21 -13.80 7.85 8.22
N ALA A 22 -12.89 8.75 8.60
CA ALA A 22 -12.88 10.12 8.08
C ALA A 22 -12.66 10.14 6.56
N VAL A 23 -11.66 9.41 6.06
CA VAL A 23 -11.36 9.31 4.63
C VAL A 23 -12.51 8.63 3.88
N ALA A 24 -13.08 7.55 4.42
CA ALA A 24 -14.18 6.83 3.80
C ALA A 24 -15.42 7.70 3.58
N ALA A 25 -15.71 8.61 4.52
CA ALA A 25 -16.83 9.54 4.36
C ALA A 25 -16.65 10.49 3.17
N GLU A 26 -15.41 10.93 2.92
CA GLU A 26 -15.08 11.82 1.78
C GLU A 26 -15.14 11.08 0.44
N ILE A 27 -14.53 9.90 0.34
CA ILE A 27 -14.46 9.15 -0.92
C ILE A 27 -15.79 8.51 -1.32
N ALA A 28 -16.69 8.26 -0.37
CA ALA A 28 -17.99 7.66 -0.64
C ALA A 28 -18.83 8.48 -1.66
N ALA A 29 -18.68 9.82 -1.62
CA ALA A 29 -19.42 10.70 -2.53
C ALA A 29 -18.94 10.60 -3.98
N GLN A 30 -17.67 10.24 -4.21
CA GLN A 30 -17.06 10.21 -5.55
C GLN A 30 -17.06 8.79 -6.15
N ALA A 31 -17.20 7.75 -5.34
CA ALA A 31 -17.13 6.37 -5.80
C ALA A 31 -18.11 6.06 -6.96
N PRO A 32 -19.38 6.48 -6.94
CA PRO A 32 -20.31 6.23 -8.05
C PRO A 32 -19.89 6.90 -9.37
N CYS A 33 -19.22 8.05 -9.30
CA CYS A 33 -18.72 8.75 -10.48
C CYS A 33 -17.58 7.96 -11.13
N HIS A 34 -16.60 7.52 -10.31
CA HIS A 34 -15.50 6.70 -10.79
C HIS A 34 -15.97 5.37 -11.39
N ASP A 35 -16.97 4.74 -10.81
CA ASP A 35 -17.56 3.50 -11.33
C ASP A 35 -18.26 3.74 -12.68
N ALA A 36 -18.98 4.87 -12.83
CA ALA A 36 -19.70 5.20 -14.06
C ALA A 36 -18.75 5.62 -15.21
N GLU A 37 -17.65 6.28 -14.88
CA GLU A 37 -16.65 6.78 -15.84
C GLU A 37 -15.53 5.78 -16.13
N GLU A 38 -15.50 4.63 -15.45
CA GLU A 38 -14.39 3.66 -15.48
C GLU A 38 -13.03 4.34 -15.19
N SER A 39 -13.04 5.36 -14.33
CA SER A 39 -11.87 6.17 -14.04
C SER A 39 -11.12 5.67 -12.80
N PHE A 40 -9.79 5.90 -12.75
CA PHE A 40 -9.01 5.58 -11.57
C PHE A 40 -9.30 6.55 -10.42
N VAL A 41 -9.32 6.04 -9.20
CA VAL A 41 -9.67 6.76 -7.95
C VAL A 41 -8.55 7.68 -7.45
N PHE A 42 -8.08 8.62 -8.29
CA PHE A 42 -6.95 9.51 -7.97
C PHE A 42 -7.18 10.32 -6.70
N ASP A 43 -8.36 10.90 -6.54
CA ASP A 43 -8.68 11.77 -5.38
C ASP A 43 -8.61 10.99 -4.07
N ALA A 44 -9.13 9.74 -4.08
CA ALA A 44 -9.03 8.85 -2.93
C ALA A 44 -7.57 8.50 -2.61
N TYR A 45 -6.74 8.28 -3.63
CA TYR A 45 -5.31 8.00 -3.46
C TYR A 45 -4.56 9.19 -2.86
N GLU A 46 -4.79 10.39 -3.36
CA GLU A 46 -4.18 11.61 -2.80
C GLU A 46 -4.62 11.82 -1.35
N ARG A 47 -5.88 11.51 -1.03
CA ARG A 47 -6.38 11.61 0.34
C ARG A 47 -5.74 10.57 1.27
N LEU A 48 -5.62 9.32 0.83
CA LEU A 48 -4.91 8.27 1.58
C LEU A 48 -3.44 8.63 1.80
N LYS A 49 -2.80 9.25 0.80
CA LYS A 49 -1.42 9.71 0.86
C LYS A 49 -1.24 10.82 1.89
N ALA A 50 -2.11 11.82 1.87
CA ALA A 50 -2.10 12.93 2.83
C ALA A 50 -2.26 12.45 4.28
N GLU A 51 -3.05 11.40 4.50
CA GLU A 51 -3.26 10.80 5.83
C GLU A 51 -2.20 9.75 6.22
N GLY A 52 -1.19 9.53 5.39
CA GLY A 52 -0.06 8.67 5.69
C GLY A 52 -0.34 7.17 5.60
N PHE A 53 -1.43 6.75 4.94
CA PHE A 53 -1.78 5.33 4.84
C PHE A 53 -0.75 4.51 4.07
N PHE A 54 -0.07 5.09 3.07
CA PHE A 54 0.94 4.36 2.29
C PHE A 54 2.18 3.99 3.11
N SER A 55 2.48 4.73 4.17
CA SER A 55 3.56 4.41 5.10
C SER A 55 3.09 3.70 6.38
N ALA A 56 1.80 3.41 6.51
CA ALA A 56 1.22 2.87 7.74
C ALA A 56 1.90 1.57 8.21
N LEU A 57 2.16 0.62 7.30
CA LEU A 57 2.81 -0.67 7.61
C LEU A 57 4.35 -0.60 7.70
N VAL A 58 4.95 0.52 7.33
CA VAL A 58 6.38 0.71 7.52
C VAL A 58 6.66 0.80 9.03
N PRO A 59 7.65 0.06 9.56
CA PRO A 59 8.03 0.13 10.96
C PRO A 59 8.30 1.57 11.43
N ALA A 60 7.84 1.93 12.62
CA ALA A 60 8.01 3.28 13.17
C ALA A 60 9.48 3.71 13.24
N GLN A 61 10.39 2.78 13.58
CA GLN A 61 11.83 3.04 13.60
C GLN A 61 12.44 3.34 12.22
N LEU A 62 11.69 3.09 11.14
CA LEU A 62 12.08 3.44 9.77
C LEU A 62 11.31 4.65 9.23
N GLY A 63 10.62 5.38 10.11
CA GLY A 63 9.87 6.58 9.77
C GLY A 63 8.43 6.35 9.33
N GLY A 64 7.90 5.12 9.46
CA GLY A 64 6.52 4.80 9.12
C GLY A 64 5.54 4.84 10.28
N GLY A 65 4.30 4.48 10.00
CA GLY A 65 3.21 4.50 10.97
C GLY A 65 3.21 3.37 11.99
N GLY A 66 3.96 2.30 11.75
CA GLY A 66 4.05 1.16 12.67
C GLY A 66 2.75 0.38 12.88
N ALA A 67 1.77 0.56 11.98
CA ALA A 67 0.54 -0.22 11.99
C ALA A 67 0.83 -1.72 11.91
N ASP A 68 -0.05 -2.51 12.51
CA ASP A 68 0.00 -3.95 12.29
C ASP A 68 -0.95 -4.40 11.17
N LEU A 69 -0.88 -5.69 10.85
CA LEU A 69 -1.70 -6.23 9.77
C LEU A 69 -3.20 -6.15 10.08
N ALA A 70 -3.59 -6.30 11.35
CA ALA A 70 -4.99 -6.22 11.76
C ALA A 70 -5.54 -4.79 11.59
N ASP A 71 -4.74 -3.78 11.91
CA ASP A 71 -5.08 -2.37 11.67
C ASP A 71 -5.41 -2.16 10.17
N ILE A 72 -4.51 -2.60 9.30
CA ILE A 72 -4.69 -2.41 7.84
C ILE A 72 -5.82 -3.24 7.28
N CYS A 73 -6.06 -4.46 7.77
CA CYS A 73 -7.25 -5.22 7.40
C CYS A 73 -8.54 -4.46 7.76
N GLY A 74 -8.57 -3.82 8.93
CA GLY A 74 -9.68 -2.93 9.34
C GLY A 74 -9.86 -1.75 8.39
N VAL A 75 -8.78 -1.08 8.02
CA VAL A 75 -8.77 0.02 7.05
C VAL A 75 -9.29 -0.43 5.68
N VAL A 76 -8.73 -1.51 5.11
CA VAL A 76 -9.15 -2.02 3.79
C VAL A 76 -10.63 -2.41 3.80
N ARG A 77 -11.11 -3.07 4.86
CA ARG A 77 -12.51 -3.41 5.01
C ARG A 77 -13.40 -2.16 5.04
N ARG A 78 -12.97 -1.11 5.75
CA ARG A 78 -13.75 0.13 5.83
C ARG A 78 -13.79 0.88 4.51
N LEU A 79 -12.67 0.99 3.82
CA LEU A 79 -12.58 1.59 2.49
C LEU A 79 -13.43 0.79 1.48
N GLY A 80 -13.37 -0.53 1.52
CA GLY A 80 -14.13 -1.41 0.64
C GLY A 80 -15.64 -1.33 0.80
N ALA A 81 -16.12 -0.92 1.98
CA ALA A 81 -17.54 -0.70 2.22
C ALA A 81 -18.08 0.55 1.49
N VAL A 82 -17.23 1.46 1.04
CA VAL A 82 -17.61 2.71 0.36
C VAL A 82 -17.08 2.79 -1.08
N CYS A 83 -15.90 2.25 -1.35
CA CYS A 83 -15.30 2.22 -2.68
C CYS A 83 -14.40 0.98 -2.84
N GLY A 84 -14.88 -0.03 -3.55
CA GLY A 84 -14.16 -1.28 -3.80
C GLY A 84 -12.86 -1.06 -4.56
N SER A 85 -12.87 -0.18 -5.56
CA SER A 85 -11.70 0.16 -6.39
C SER A 85 -10.57 0.77 -5.55
N THR A 86 -10.89 1.71 -4.65
CA THR A 86 -9.93 2.31 -3.72
C THR A 86 -9.33 1.25 -2.79
N ALA A 87 -10.17 0.41 -2.19
CA ALA A 87 -9.72 -0.63 -1.27
C ALA A 87 -8.83 -1.66 -1.96
N LEU A 88 -9.20 -2.10 -3.16
CA LEU A 88 -8.41 -3.05 -3.95
C LEU A 88 -7.04 -2.46 -4.28
N ALA A 89 -7.00 -1.29 -4.88
CA ALA A 89 -5.76 -0.65 -5.28
C ALA A 89 -4.84 -0.37 -4.07
N PHE A 90 -5.37 0.11 -2.94
CA PHE A 90 -4.63 0.30 -1.69
C PHE A 90 -4.12 -1.03 -1.12
N SER A 91 -4.90 -2.11 -1.19
CA SER A 91 -4.47 -3.43 -0.72
C SER A 91 -3.27 -3.97 -1.49
N MET A 92 -3.20 -3.69 -2.80
CA MET A 92 -2.08 -4.10 -3.66
C MET A 92 -0.76 -3.44 -3.26
N HIS A 93 -0.78 -2.18 -2.82
CA HIS A 93 0.37 -1.54 -2.21
C HIS A 93 0.69 -2.13 -0.83
N SER A 94 -0.32 -2.24 0.02
CA SER A 94 -0.17 -2.61 1.43
C SER A 94 0.47 -3.97 1.62
N HIS A 95 0.10 -4.98 0.80
CA HIS A 95 0.69 -6.30 0.93
C HIS A 95 2.19 -6.32 0.58
N LEU A 96 2.63 -5.51 -0.39
CA LEU A 96 4.04 -5.41 -0.74
C LEU A 96 4.86 -4.79 0.40
N VAL A 97 4.32 -3.73 1.04
CA VAL A 97 4.96 -3.13 2.21
C VAL A 97 4.98 -4.11 3.38
N ALA A 98 3.88 -4.84 3.61
CA ALA A 98 3.81 -5.86 4.66
C ALA A 98 4.88 -6.95 4.47
N VAL A 99 5.02 -7.47 3.25
CA VAL A 99 6.04 -8.48 2.91
C VAL A 99 7.44 -7.92 3.10
N ALA A 100 7.71 -6.69 2.64
CA ALA A 100 9.01 -6.05 2.82
C ALA A 100 9.35 -5.84 4.31
N ALA A 101 8.39 -5.39 5.12
CA ALA A 101 8.56 -5.19 6.55
C ALA A 101 8.75 -6.52 7.30
N TRP A 102 8.01 -7.56 6.93
CA TRP A 102 8.20 -8.90 7.48
C TRP A 102 9.58 -9.47 7.13
N ARG A 103 9.99 -9.38 5.88
CA ARG A 103 11.33 -9.83 5.44
C ARG A 103 12.45 -9.09 6.16
N TRP A 104 12.31 -7.79 6.36
CA TRP A 104 13.26 -7.00 7.13
C TRP A 104 13.36 -7.48 8.58
N ARG A 105 12.22 -7.67 9.27
CA ARG A 105 12.20 -8.07 10.68
C ARG A 105 12.65 -9.51 10.91
N VAL A 106 12.16 -10.44 10.09
CA VAL A 106 12.26 -11.88 10.37
C VAL A 106 13.42 -12.51 9.61
N GLN A 107 13.61 -12.11 8.35
CA GLN A 107 14.64 -12.68 7.49
C GLN A 107 15.92 -11.84 7.44
N GLN A 108 15.97 -10.69 8.10
CA GLN A 108 17.08 -9.73 8.01
C GLN A 108 17.41 -9.35 6.54
N ALA A 109 16.40 -9.36 5.68
CA ALA A 109 16.56 -9.05 4.27
C ALA A 109 16.86 -7.55 4.08
N PRO A 110 17.63 -7.14 3.05
CA PRO A 110 18.05 -5.76 2.83
C PRO A 110 16.93 -4.88 2.26
N THR A 111 15.74 -4.92 2.87
CA THR A 111 14.56 -4.15 2.45
C THR A 111 14.42 -2.81 3.19
N GLU A 112 15.34 -2.49 4.09
CA GLU A 112 15.33 -1.26 4.89
C GLU A 112 15.30 0.00 4.03
N GLY A 113 16.15 0.07 3.00
CA GLY A 113 16.22 1.21 2.08
C GLY A 113 14.90 1.46 1.35
N LEU A 114 14.23 0.39 0.89
CA LEU A 114 12.91 0.48 0.28
C LEU A 114 11.87 1.02 1.28
N LEU A 115 11.83 0.47 2.49
CA LEU A 115 10.87 0.87 3.52
C LEU A 115 11.04 2.34 3.92
N LYS A 116 12.29 2.80 4.10
CA LYS A 116 12.60 4.22 4.37
C LYS A 116 12.12 5.13 3.24
N ARG A 117 12.31 4.72 1.99
CA ARG A 117 11.82 5.49 0.83
C ARG A 117 10.30 5.52 0.77
N VAL A 118 9.62 4.40 1.03
CA VAL A 118 8.15 4.38 1.13
C VAL A 118 7.66 5.41 2.14
N ALA A 119 8.30 5.51 3.30
CA ALA A 119 7.92 6.46 4.34
C ALA A 119 8.24 7.92 3.97
N ALA A 120 9.45 8.18 3.45
CA ALA A 120 9.92 9.54 3.21
C ALA A 120 9.35 10.16 1.92
N GLU A 121 9.15 9.35 0.88
CA GLU A 121 8.75 9.81 -0.46
C GLU A 121 7.28 9.51 -0.76
N ASN A 122 6.54 8.90 0.16
CA ASN A 122 5.18 8.41 -0.05
C ASN A 122 5.05 7.53 -1.31
N LEU A 123 6.01 6.62 -1.50
CA LEU A 123 6.02 5.76 -2.67
C LEU A 123 4.84 4.78 -2.65
N VAL A 124 4.18 4.67 -3.79
CA VAL A 124 3.19 3.61 -4.02
C VAL A 124 3.88 2.43 -4.68
N LEU A 125 3.86 1.28 -4.03
CA LEU A 125 4.37 0.04 -4.60
C LEU A 125 3.27 -0.59 -5.46
N VAL A 126 3.63 -1.00 -6.66
CA VAL A 126 2.73 -1.64 -7.61
C VAL A 126 3.18 -3.08 -7.83
N SER A 127 2.23 -4.01 -7.80
CA SER A 127 2.47 -5.40 -8.16
C SER A 127 2.15 -5.59 -9.64
N SER A 128 3.06 -6.17 -10.39
CA SER A 128 2.85 -6.49 -11.82
C SER A 128 1.92 -7.71 -12.04
N GLY A 129 1.34 -8.24 -10.96
CA GLY A 129 0.29 -9.26 -11.04
C GLY A 129 0.77 -10.69 -11.25
N GLY A 130 -0.12 -11.63 -10.95
CA GLY A 130 0.19 -13.05 -10.92
C GLY A 130 0.23 -13.73 -12.29
N SER A 131 -0.38 -13.16 -13.33
CA SER A 131 -0.37 -13.75 -14.68
C SER A 131 0.97 -13.60 -15.39
N ASP A 132 1.80 -12.64 -14.97
CA ASP A 132 3.09 -12.35 -15.59
C ASP A 132 4.24 -13.25 -15.09
N TRP A 133 3.97 -14.12 -14.14
CA TRP A 133 4.99 -15.00 -13.58
C TRP A 133 5.50 -16.04 -14.59
N LEU A 134 4.70 -16.38 -15.60
CA LEU A 134 5.05 -17.35 -16.62
C LEU A 134 5.64 -16.68 -17.87
N SER A 135 5.27 -15.44 -18.15
CA SER A 135 5.84 -14.64 -19.23
C SER A 135 5.61 -13.17 -18.92
N SER A 136 6.63 -12.45 -18.49
CA SER A 136 6.54 -11.00 -18.37
C SER A 136 6.51 -10.38 -19.77
N GLY A 137 5.46 -9.58 -20.04
CA GLY A 137 5.35 -8.77 -21.26
C GLY A 137 5.69 -7.32 -20.94
N GLY A 138 6.48 -6.66 -21.78
CA GLY A 138 6.82 -5.26 -21.67
C GLY A 138 8.31 -5.00 -21.87
N ASP A 139 8.62 -3.75 -22.15
CA ASP A 139 9.98 -3.29 -22.39
C ASP A 139 10.48 -2.45 -21.22
N ALA A 140 11.72 -2.70 -20.81
CA ALA A 140 12.41 -1.89 -19.81
C ALA A 140 13.49 -1.06 -20.50
N VAL A 141 13.29 0.24 -20.59
CA VAL A 141 14.26 1.16 -21.17
C VAL A 141 15.07 1.81 -20.06
N LYS A 142 16.40 1.74 -20.16
CA LYS A 142 17.30 2.40 -19.22
C LYS A 142 17.22 3.91 -19.43
N VAL A 143 16.96 4.63 -18.34
CA VAL A 143 16.93 6.10 -18.30
C VAL A 143 17.87 6.60 -17.23
N GLU A 144 18.12 7.91 -17.18
CA GLU A 144 18.91 8.51 -16.10
C GLU A 144 18.21 8.27 -14.75
N GLY A 145 18.91 7.65 -13.81
CA GLY A 145 18.39 7.32 -12.47
C GLY A 145 17.63 5.99 -12.37
N GLY A 146 17.49 5.19 -13.46
CA GLY A 146 16.81 3.89 -13.36
C GLY A 146 16.35 3.29 -14.69
N PHE A 147 15.17 2.71 -14.66
CA PHE A 147 14.53 2.13 -15.83
C PHE A 147 13.08 2.66 -15.95
N LYS A 148 12.68 3.03 -17.15
CA LYS A 148 11.29 3.22 -17.52
C LYS A 148 10.76 1.87 -18.02
N TYR A 149 9.72 1.37 -17.35
CA TYR A 149 9.05 0.15 -17.75
C TYR A 149 7.76 0.50 -18.48
N GLU A 150 7.63 0.07 -19.71
CA GLU A 150 6.39 0.13 -20.50
C GLU A 150 5.79 -1.26 -20.50
N TYR A 151 4.72 -1.43 -19.76
CA TYR A 151 3.95 -2.66 -19.73
C TYR A 151 3.02 -2.67 -20.94
N ASP A 152 3.09 -3.73 -21.74
CA ASP A 152 2.14 -3.93 -22.85
C ASP A 152 0.79 -4.32 -22.22
N GLY A 153 0.08 -3.29 -21.77
CA GLY A 153 -1.10 -3.38 -20.95
C GLY A 153 -2.24 -4.07 -21.67
N ARG A 154 -2.26 -5.38 -21.62
CA ARG A 154 -3.52 -6.09 -21.67
C ARG A 154 -4.18 -5.89 -20.30
N VAL A 155 -4.82 -4.73 -20.15
CA VAL A 155 -5.84 -4.55 -19.12
C VAL A 155 -6.80 -5.73 -19.30
N MET A 156 -6.85 -6.63 -18.33
CA MET A 156 -7.92 -7.61 -18.28
C MET A 156 -9.22 -6.82 -18.19
N ARG A 157 -9.99 -6.84 -19.28
CA ARG A 157 -11.37 -6.36 -19.31
C ARG A 157 -12.25 -7.31 -18.53
#